data_d67b14f83aa1ed746e1ddb6d7ee40015
#
_entry.id   d67b14f83aa1ed746e1ddb6d7ee40015
#
_cell.length_a   1.000
_cell.length_b   1.000
_cell.length_c   1.000
_cell.angle_alpha   90.00
_cell.angle_beta   90.00
_cell.angle_gamma   90.00
#
_symmetry.space_group_name_H-M   'P 1'
#
loop_
_entity.id
_entity.type
_entity.pdbx_description
1 polymer ?
#
loop_
_entity_poly.entity_id
_entity_poly.type
_entity_poly.pdbx_seq_one_letter_code
_entity_poly.pdbx_strand_id
1 'polypeptide(L)'
;MRYFPLFLDLDGRDVLVIGGGAVALRKVETLRLAGARVTVIAESLHEALRALAARGGISLHERRFESRDIEAPGLARPRLIIAATGDRDVNAVAARAADAAGIPCNVVDDREL
;
A
#
# COMPACT_ATOMS: atom_id res chain seq x y z
N MET A 1 -24.20 3.00 12.37
CA MET A 1 -23.08 2.98 11.39
C MET A 1 -22.01 2.06 11.93
N ARG A 2 -21.50 1.15 11.09
CA ARG A 2 -20.53 0.16 11.54
C ARG A 2 -19.07 0.62 11.31
N TYR A 3 -18.86 1.64 10.49
CA TYR A 3 -17.53 2.15 10.19
C TYR A 3 -17.30 3.48 10.89
N PHE A 4 -16.12 3.62 11.48
CA PHE A 4 -15.75 4.82 12.21
C PHE A 4 -14.73 5.63 11.40
N PRO A 5 -15.00 6.91 11.10
CA PRO A 5 -14.02 7.75 10.39
C PRO A 5 -12.79 8.00 11.26
N LEU A 6 -11.62 7.97 10.63
CA LEU A 6 -10.36 8.08 11.34
C LEU A 6 -9.37 8.91 10.52
N PHE A 7 -8.67 9.83 11.18
CA PHE A 7 -7.56 10.56 10.60
C PHE A 7 -6.26 10.06 11.23
N LEU A 8 -5.33 9.58 10.38
CA LEU A 8 -4.06 9.08 10.84
C LEU A 8 -2.96 10.10 10.57
N ASP A 9 -2.12 10.34 11.56
CA ASP A 9 -0.89 11.10 11.35
C ASP A 9 0.14 10.15 10.78
N LEU A 10 0.45 10.32 9.50
CA LEU A 10 1.37 9.45 8.76
C LEU A 10 2.75 10.06 8.58
N ASP A 11 2.99 11.24 9.14
CA ASP A 11 4.29 11.89 8.97
C ASP A 11 5.42 11.02 9.54
N GLY A 12 6.38 10.66 8.68
CA GLY A 12 7.48 9.78 9.05
C GLY A 12 7.10 8.33 9.29
N ARG A 13 5.87 7.92 8.96
CA ARG A 13 5.40 6.56 9.19
C ARG A 13 5.50 5.71 7.94
N ASP A 14 5.71 4.41 8.14
CA ASP A 14 5.78 3.47 7.03
C ASP A 14 4.38 3.07 6.57
N VAL A 15 4.14 3.12 5.27
CA VAL A 15 2.88 2.71 4.65
C VAL A 15 3.20 1.77 3.50
N LEU A 16 2.48 0.66 3.44
CA LEU A 16 2.62 -0.32 2.37
C LEU A 16 1.47 -0.17 1.38
N VAL A 17 1.80 -0.01 0.11
CA VAL A 17 0.83 0.02 -0.99
C VAL A 17 1.02 -1.25 -1.82
N ILE A 18 -0.04 -2.02 -1.96
CA ILE A 18 -0.06 -3.23 -2.77
C ILE A 18 -0.81 -2.92 -4.04
N GLY A 19 -0.12 -2.93 -5.16
CA GLY A 19 -0.64 -2.54 -6.46
C GLY A 19 0.24 -1.49 -7.12
N GLY A 20 0.23 -1.44 -8.45
CA GLY A 20 1.15 -0.59 -9.20
C GLY A 20 0.52 0.14 -10.37
N GLY A 21 -0.80 0.20 -10.46
CA GLY A 21 -1.51 0.91 -11.52
C GLY A 21 -1.79 2.37 -11.19
N ALA A 22 -2.68 2.99 -11.97
CA ALA A 22 -3.02 4.40 -11.81
C ALA A 22 -3.64 4.72 -10.45
N VAL A 23 -4.47 3.82 -9.92
CA VAL A 23 -5.10 4.03 -8.61
C VAL A 23 -4.04 3.99 -7.51
N ALA A 24 -3.13 3.00 -7.57
CA ALA A 24 -2.02 2.92 -6.61
C ALA A 24 -1.15 4.18 -6.68
N LEU A 25 -0.87 4.67 -7.88
CA LEU A 25 -0.09 5.90 -8.06
C LEU A 25 -0.75 7.08 -7.35
N ARG A 26 -2.06 7.26 -7.51
CA ARG A 26 -2.77 8.36 -6.83
C ARG A 26 -2.68 8.24 -5.31
N LYS A 27 -2.81 7.01 -4.79
CA LYS A 27 -2.67 6.78 -3.34
C LYS A 27 -1.26 7.11 -2.86
N VAL A 28 -0.25 6.69 -3.62
CA VAL A 28 1.14 6.99 -3.29
C VAL A 28 1.38 8.50 -3.24
N GLU A 29 0.87 9.24 -4.21
CA GLU A 29 1.02 10.70 -4.24
C GLU A 29 0.41 11.35 -3.01
N THR A 30 -0.80 10.95 -2.64
CA THR A 30 -1.48 11.46 -1.44
C THR A 30 -0.71 11.12 -0.17
N LEU A 31 -0.23 9.88 -0.06
CA LEU A 31 0.52 9.44 1.12
C LEU A 31 1.84 10.21 1.26
N ARG A 32 2.51 10.48 0.17
CA ARG A 32 3.75 11.26 0.20
C ARG A 32 3.50 12.70 0.65
N LEU A 33 2.40 13.30 0.23
CA LEU A 33 2.01 14.62 0.72
C LEU A 33 1.76 14.64 2.22
N ALA A 34 1.33 13.52 2.77
CA ALA A 34 1.13 13.37 4.22
C ALA A 34 2.43 13.07 4.97
N GLY A 35 3.55 12.98 4.27
CA GLY A 35 4.85 12.72 4.89
C GLY A 35 5.18 11.26 5.13
N ALA A 36 4.40 10.33 4.60
CA ALA A 36 4.61 8.91 4.79
C ALA A 36 5.84 8.40 4.02
N ARG A 37 6.48 7.38 4.58
CA ARG A 37 7.48 6.59 3.87
C ARG A 37 6.77 5.42 3.19
N VAL A 38 6.71 5.45 1.88
CA VAL A 38 5.90 4.52 1.12
C VAL A 38 6.74 3.40 0.53
N THR A 39 6.29 2.17 0.72
CA THR A 39 6.80 0.98 0.04
C THR A 39 5.71 0.43 -0.85
N VAL A 40 6.04 0.12 -2.09
CA VAL A 40 5.11 -0.45 -3.07
C VAL A 40 5.53 -1.88 -3.39
N ILE A 41 4.57 -2.80 -3.39
CA ILE A 41 4.76 -4.17 -3.87
C ILE A 41 3.76 -4.39 -5.00
N ALA A 42 4.25 -4.70 -6.20
CA ALA A 42 3.40 -4.91 -7.38
C ALA A 42 4.10 -5.76 -8.43
N GLU A 43 3.34 -6.55 -9.16
CA GLU A 43 3.86 -7.37 -10.26
C GLU A 43 4.09 -6.53 -11.52
N SER A 44 3.25 -5.53 -11.75
CA SER A 44 3.40 -4.59 -12.86
C SER A 44 3.22 -3.18 -12.35
N LEU A 45 3.89 -2.23 -13.00
CA LEU A 45 4.03 -0.89 -12.46
C LEU A 45 3.78 0.19 -13.50
N HIS A 46 3.00 1.18 -13.09
CA HIS A 46 2.92 2.44 -13.80
C HIS A 46 4.32 3.07 -13.85
N GLU A 47 4.70 3.62 -15.00
CA GLU A 47 6.03 4.16 -15.20
C GLU A 47 6.40 5.26 -14.21
N ALA A 48 5.42 6.06 -13.81
CA ALA A 48 5.63 7.11 -12.82
C ALA A 48 6.07 6.57 -11.46
N LEU A 49 5.62 5.35 -11.09
CA LEU A 49 6.08 4.71 -9.85
C LEU A 49 7.53 4.28 -9.96
N ARG A 50 7.94 3.74 -11.11
CA ARG A 50 9.35 3.40 -11.33
C ARG A 50 10.24 4.64 -11.27
N ALA A 51 9.82 5.72 -11.89
CA ALA A 51 10.56 6.97 -11.87
C ALA A 51 10.70 7.51 -10.45
N LEU A 52 9.63 7.42 -9.68
CA LEU A 52 9.62 7.87 -8.30
C LEU A 52 10.57 7.05 -7.43
N ALA A 53 10.59 5.73 -7.62
CA ALA A 53 11.51 4.85 -6.91
C ALA A 53 12.98 5.14 -7.29
N ALA A 54 13.23 5.41 -8.57
CA ALA A 54 14.58 5.73 -9.06
C ALA A 54 15.11 7.01 -8.42
N ARG A 55 14.25 7.95 -8.07
CA ARG A 55 14.63 9.19 -7.38
C ARG A 55 14.71 9.05 -5.86
N GLY A 56 14.46 7.85 -5.33
CA GLY A 56 14.46 7.63 -3.90
C GLY A 56 13.20 8.09 -3.17
N GLY A 57 12.12 8.39 -3.91
CA GLY A 57 10.87 8.88 -3.31
C GLY A 57 10.02 7.79 -2.69
N ILE A 58 10.19 6.56 -3.13
CA ILE A 58 9.51 5.37 -2.57
C ILE A 58 10.47 4.18 -2.61
N SER A 59 10.17 3.16 -1.80
CA SER A 59 10.79 1.84 -1.93
C SER A 59 9.89 0.96 -2.80
N LEU A 60 10.49 0.12 -3.63
CA LEU A 60 9.74 -0.64 -4.62
C LEU A 60 10.20 -2.08 -4.65
N HIS A 61 9.24 -3.00 -4.57
CA HIS A 61 9.47 -4.43 -4.76
C HIS A 61 8.59 -4.90 -5.90
N GLU A 62 9.22 -5.17 -7.03
CA GLU A 62 8.48 -5.61 -8.23
C GLU A 62 8.32 -7.11 -8.20
N ARG A 63 7.29 -7.54 -7.52
CA ARG A 63 6.96 -8.95 -7.33
C ARG A 63 5.53 -9.09 -6.82
N ARG A 64 5.06 -10.33 -6.76
CA ARG A 64 3.75 -10.64 -6.20
C ARG A 64 3.75 -10.40 -4.69
N PHE A 65 2.66 -9.81 -4.18
CA PHE A 65 2.44 -9.69 -2.74
C PHE A 65 2.11 -11.06 -2.14
N GLU A 66 2.69 -11.33 -0.98
CA GLU A 66 2.36 -12.49 -0.15
C GLU A 66 2.02 -12.02 1.26
N SER A 67 1.14 -12.77 1.96
CA SER A 67 0.67 -12.36 3.29
C SER A 67 1.82 -12.17 4.29
N ARG A 68 2.89 -12.93 4.16
CA ARG A 68 4.07 -12.82 5.03
C ARG A 68 4.82 -11.51 4.86
N ASP A 69 4.58 -10.76 3.78
CA ASP A 69 5.28 -9.50 3.50
C ASP A 69 5.00 -8.44 4.56
N ILE A 70 3.89 -8.54 5.27
CA ILE A 70 3.54 -7.58 6.31
C ILE A 70 4.50 -7.64 7.49
N GLU A 71 5.09 -8.80 7.74
CA GLU A 71 6.02 -9.01 8.86
C GLU A 71 7.37 -9.54 8.38
N ALA A 72 7.66 -9.45 7.08
CA ALA A 72 8.88 -10.00 6.52
C ALA A 72 10.11 -9.25 7.04
N PRO A 73 11.21 -9.97 7.30
CA PRO A 73 12.47 -9.33 7.63
C PRO A 73 12.91 -8.36 6.53
N GLY A 74 13.38 -7.19 6.91
CA GLY A 74 13.84 -6.17 5.96
C GLY A 74 12.78 -5.22 5.48
N LEU A 75 11.50 -5.47 5.81
CA LEU A 75 10.42 -4.53 5.58
C LEU A 75 9.96 -3.98 6.92
N ALA A 76 9.81 -2.67 7.00
CA ALA A 76 9.29 -2.03 8.20
C ALA A 76 7.83 -2.39 8.39
N ARG A 77 7.40 -2.61 9.64
CA ARG A 77 5.99 -2.86 9.95
C ARG A 77 5.17 -1.63 9.56
N PRO A 78 4.22 -1.73 8.65
CA PRO A 78 3.48 -0.56 8.19
C PRO A 78 2.45 -0.11 9.23
N ARG A 79 2.22 1.20 9.27
CA ARG A 79 1.15 1.81 10.05
C ARG A 79 -0.20 1.67 9.35
N LEU A 80 -0.17 1.58 8.03
CA LEU A 80 -1.35 1.51 7.17
C LEU A 80 -1.00 0.67 5.94
N ILE A 81 -1.96 -0.11 5.46
CA ILE A 81 -1.82 -0.87 4.22
C ILE A 81 -2.91 -0.42 3.27
N ILE A 82 -2.52 -0.14 2.02
CA ILE A 82 -3.45 0.18 0.94
C ILE A 82 -3.45 -0.99 -0.03
N ALA A 83 -4.59 -1.67 -0.17
CA ALA A 83 -4.75 -2.74 -1.14
C ALA A 83 -5.44 -2.19 -2.38
N ALA A 84 -4.66 -1.92 -3.41
CA ALA A 84 -5.09 -1.22 -4.62
C ALA A 84 -4.70 -1.97 -5.89
N THR A 85 -4.88 -3.30 -5.89
CA THR A 85 -4.66 -4.12 -7.08
C THR A 85 -5.97 -4.24 -7.86
N GLY A 86 -5.89 -4.63 -9.12
CA GLY A 86 -7.07 -5.00 -9.89
C GLY A 86 -7.62 -6.38 -9.56
N ASP A 87 -6.94 -7.12 -8.69
CA ASP A 87 -7.30 -8.49 -8.32
C ASP A 87 -7.95 -8.52 -6.94
N ARG A 88 -9.26 -8.84 -6.91
CA ARG A 88 -10.03 -8.89 -5.66
C ARG A 88 -9.48 -9.91 -4.67
N ASP A 89 -8.95 -11.03 -5.17
CA ASP A 89 -8.42 -12.07 -4.30
C ASP A 89 -7.16 -11.61 -3.60
N VAL A 90 -6.28 -10.91 -4.31
CA VAL A 90 -5.07 -10.33 -3.73
C VAL A 90 -5.45 -9.28 -2.68
N ASN A 91 -6.41 -8.41 -2.99
CA ASN A 91 -6.89 -7.40 -2.04
C ASN A 91 -7.47 -8.04 -0.79
N ALA A 92 -8.20 -9.14 -0.94
CA ALA A 92 -8.78 -9.87 0.19
C ALA A 92 -7.69 -10.52 1.06
N VAL A 93 -6.67 -11.09 0.45
CA VAL A 93 -5.52 -11.65 1.18
C VAL A 93 -4.83 -10.56 1.99
N ALA A 94 -4.61 -9.41 1.37
CA ALA A 94 -3.98 -8.26 2.04
C ALA A 94 -4.81 -7.79 3.23
N ALA A 95 -6.13 -7.66 3.05
CA ALA A 95 -7.03 -7.22 4.12
C ALA A 95 -7.02 -8.19 5.30
N ARG A 96 -7.07 -9.49 5.03
CA ARG A 96 -7.03 -10.50 6.10
C ARG A 96 -5.69 -10.51 6.83
N ALA A 97 -4.60 -10.38 6.10
CA ALA A 97 -3.27 -10.33 6.71
C ALA A 97 -3.10 -9.09 7.58
N ALA A 98 -3.59 -7.94 7.10
CA ALA A 98 -3.57 -6.69 7.87
C ALA A 98 -4.39 -6.82 9.15
N ASP A 99 -5.59 -7.39 9.05
CA ASP A 99 -6.47 -7.56 10.21
C ASP A 99 -5.81 -8.46 11.25
N ALA A 100 -5.23 -9.59 10.82
CA ALA A 100 -4.52 -10.50 11.72
C ALA A 100 -3.35 -9.82 12.42
N ALA A 101 -2.70 -8.86 11.77
CA ALA A 101 -1.57 -8.12 12.33
C ALA A 101 -1.99 -6.86 13.10
N GLY A 102 -3.28 -6.54 13.14
CA GLY A 102 -3.78 -5.34 13.81
C GLY A 102 -3.44 -4.05 13.09
N ILE A 103 -3.29 -4.10 11.78
CA ILE A 103 -2.93 -2.94 10.96
C ILE A 103 -4.14 -2.48 10.16
N PRO A 104 -4.50 -1.18 10.20
CA PRO A 104 -5.57 -0.67 9.35
C PRO A 104 -5.28 -0.92 7.87
N CYS A 105 -6.30 -1.33 7.13
CA CYS A 105 -6.17 -1.58 5.70
C CYS A 105 -7.28 -0.87 4.95
N ASN A 106 -6.89 -0.06 3.97
CA ASN A 106 -7.82 0.55 3.03
C ASN A 106 -7.84 -0.31 1.76
N VAL A 107 -8.99 -0.90 1.47
CA VAL A 107 -9.17 -1.68 0.24
C VAL A 107 -9.87 -0.79 -0.77
N VAL A 108 -9.25 -0.63 -1.92
CA VAL A 108 -9.81 0.21 -2.98
C VAL A 108 -10.96 -0.53 -3.64
N ASP A 109 -12.10 0.14 -3.75
CA ASP A 109 -13.30 -0.41 -4.41
C ASP A 109 -13.04 -0.61 -5.89
N ASP A 110 -13.59 -1.68 -6.46
CA ASP A 110 -13.46 -1.99 -7.89
C ASP A 110 -13.89 -0.84 -8.78
N ARG A 111 -14.87 -0.05 -8.35
CA ARG A 111 -15.35 1.08 -9.13
C ARG A 111 -14.31 2.18 -9.29
N GLU A 112 -13.26 2.16 -8.48
CA GLU A 112 -12.15 3.11 -8.57
C GLU A 112 -11.05 2.61 -9.50
N LEU A 113 -11.11 1.36 -9.87
CA LEU A 113 -10.13 0.72 -10.73
C LEU A 113 -10.56 0.80 -12.18
#